data_b8b24537c8ee6906a32335321b6d3698
#
_entry.id   b8b24537c8ee6906a32335321b6d3698
#
_cell.length_a   1.000
_cell.length_b   1.000
_cell.length_c   1.000
_cell.angle_alpha   90.00
_cell.angle_beta   90.00
_cell.angle_gamma   90.00
#
_symmetry.space_group_name_H-M   'P 1'
#
loop_
_entity.id
_entity.type
_entity.pdbx_description
1 polymer ?
#
loop_
_entity_poly.entity_id
_entity_poly.type
_entity_poly.pdbx_seq_one_letter_code
_entity_poly.pdbx_strand_id
1 'polypeptide(L)'
;MPRIVLLEGDITAQRVDAIVNAANSSLLGGGGVDGAIHRGGGPAILAECKEIRRSSYPDGLPAGKAVATTAGDLPARWVIHTVGPVYSAKQQDAELLASCHVESLRLADDLGAETVAFPAISTGAYGYPIDEAAPVAIRAVRDADTSVGEVRFVLFGRSALGPFEKALGEVDRAR
;
A
#
# COMPACT_ATOMS: atom_id res chain seq x y z
N MET A 1 -16.53 -8.50 -1.34
CA MET A 1 -15.14 -9.00 -1.38
C MET A 1 -14.44 -8.54 -2.64
N PRO A 2 -13.31 -7.83 -2.54
CA PRO A 2 -12.63 -7.39 -3.76
C PRO A 2 -12.00 -8.56 -4.52
N ARG A 3 -11.96 -8.41 -5.83
CA ARG A 3 -11.18 -9.30 -6.68
C ARG A 3 -9.70 -8.97 -6.49
N ILE A 4 -8.88 -9.97 -6.17
CA ILE A 4 -7.45 -9.79 -5.98
C ILE A 4 -6.73 -10.20 -7.25
N VAL A 5 -5.94 -9.30 -7.81
CA VAL A 5 -5.14 -9.49 -9.02
C VAL A 5 -3.67 -9.32 -8.64
N LEU A 6 -2.82 -10.23 -9.09
CA LEU A 6 -1.38 -10.16 -8.87
C LEU A 6 -0.70 -9.82 -10.19
N LEU A 7 0.14 -8.79 -10.19
CA LEU A 7 0.85 -8.30 -11.37
C LEU A 7 2.33 -8.12 -11.06
N GLU A 8 3.18 -8.47 -12.02
CA GLU A 8 4.57 -8.02 -12.00
C GLU A 8 4.67 -6.76 -12.85
N GLY A 9 5.19 -5.67 -12.31
CA GLY A 9 5.27 -4.43 -13.08
C GLY A 9 5.54 -3.20 -12.24
N ASP A 10 5.27 -2.05 -12.84
CA ASP A 10 5.47 -0.73 -12.27
C ASP A 10 4.14 -0.18 -11.76
N ILE A 11 4.07 0.05 -10.45
CA ILE A 11 2.84 0.57 -9.83
C ILE A 11 2.49 1.98 -10.32
N THR A 12 3.49 2.76 -10.72
CA THR A 12 3.27 4.13 -11.21
C THR A 12 2.64 4.18 -12.61
N ALA A 13 2.61 3.04 -13.30
CA ALA A 13 1.99 2.92 -14.61
C ALA A 13 0.56 2.36 -14.55
N GLN A 14 0.05 2.01 -13.39
CA GLN A 14 -1.26 1.40 -13.24
C GLN A 14 -2.39 2.41 -13.36
N ARG A 15 -3.35 2.12 -14.22
CA ARG A 15 -4.60 2.90 -14.33
C ARG A 15 -5.59 2.36 -13.31
N VAL A 16 -5.65 3.02 -12.17
CA VAL A 16 -6.51 2.65 -11.04
C VAL A 16 -7.06 3.92 -10.41
N ASP A 17 -8.04 3.80 -9.54
CA ASP A 17 -8.54 4.98 -8.83
C ASP A 17 -7.56 5.44 -7.77
N ALA A 18 -6.96 4.53 -7.03
CA ALA A 18 -5.98 4.87 -6.00
C ALA A 18 -4.75 3.98 -6.08
N ILE A 19 -3.58 4.60 -5.93
CA ILE A 19 -2.29 3.91 -5.80
C ILE A 19 -1.87 4.04 -4.34
N VAL A 20 -1.55 2.92 -3.69
CA VAL A 20 -1.03 2.93 -2.32
C VAL A 20 0.48 3.08 -2.37
N ASN A 21 0.99 4.00 -1.58
CA ASN A 21 2.42 4.27 -1.40
C ASN A 21 2.90 3.68 -0.07
N ALA A 22 4.01 2.96 -0.12
CA ALA A 22 4.73 2.53 1.07
C ALA A 22 5.62 3.69 1.53
N ALA A 23 5.05 4.59 2.29
CA ALA A 23 5.71 5.80 2.77
C ALA A 23 6.52 5.54 4.05
N ASN A 24 7.41 6.47 4.38
CA ASN A 24 7.96 6.54 5.73
C ASN A 24 7.15 7.53 6.58
N SER A 25 7.40 7.56 7.89
CA SER A 25 6.61 8.39 8.81
C SER A 25 6.72 9.88 8.52
N SER A 26 7.80 10.33 7.87
CA SER A 26 7.96 11.75 7.55
C SER A 26 7.00 12.23 6.48
N LEU A 27 6.49 11.35 5.60
CA LEU A 27 5.69 11.66 4.42
C LEU A 27 6.41 12.58 3.41
N LEU A 28 7.70 12.77 3.56
CA LEU A 28 8.48 13.73 2.74
C LEU A 28 9.21 13.08 1.58
N GLY A 29 8.86 11.85 1.23
CA GLY A 29 9.51 11.11 0.16
C GLY A 29 10.64 10.24 0.66
N GLY A 30 11.22 9.48 -0.22
CA GLY A 30 12.30 8.55 0.08
C GLY A 30 12.71 7.77 -1.15
N GLY A 31 13.27 6.59 -0.95
CA GLY A 31 13.67 5.69 -2.04
C GLY A 31 12.58 4.69 -2.42
N GLY A 32 12.95 3.72 -3.25
CA GLY A 32 12.06 2.64 -3.63
C GLY A 32 10.76 3.11 -4.28
N VAL A 33 9.65 2.48 -3.92
CA VAL A 33 8.34 2.83 -4.48
C VAL A 33 7.92 4.25 -4.11
N ASP A 34 8.25 4.71 -2.90
CA ASP A 34 7.95 6.07 -2.46
C ASP A 34 8.61 7.11 -3.39
N GLY A 35 9.90 6.93 -3.67
CA GLY A 35 10.60 7.80 -4.62
C GLY A 35 10.00 7.76 -6.01
N ALA A 36 9.65 6.57 -6.50
CA ALA A 36 9.05 6.40 -7.83
C ALA A 36 7.70 7.12 -7.93
N ILE A 37 6.86 7.01 -6.91
CA ILE A 37 5.55 7.67 -6.87
C ILE A 37 5.71 9.19 -6.87
N HIS A 38 6.61 9.73 -6.06
CA HIS A 38 6.86 11.17 -6.03
C HIS A 38 7.42 11.69 -7.36
N ARG A 39 8.35 10.95 -7.98
CA ARG A 39 8.90 11.34 -9.29
C ARG A 39 7.83 11.30 -10.38
N GLY A 40 7.03 10.23 -10.42
CA GLY A 40 5.99 10.06 -11.44
C GLY A 40 4.82 11.02 -11.28
N GLY A 41 4.45 11.33 -10.04
CA GLY A 41 3.32 12.21 -9.74
C GLY A 41 3.64 13.69 -9.76
N GLY A 42 4.89 14.04 -9.61
CA GLY A 42 5.33 15.43 -9.58
C GLY A 42 5.14 16.10 -8.22
N PRO A 43 5.43 17.41 -8.11
CA PRO A 43 5.56 18.11 -6.82
C PRO A 43 4.26 18.28 -6.05
N ALA A 44 3.10 18.13 -6.69
CA ALA A 44 1.81 18.32 -6.02
C ALA A 44 1.58 17.30 -4.89
N ILE A 45 2.08 16.08 -5.06
CA ILE A 45 1.95 15.04 -4.04
C ILE A 45 2.72 15.46 -2.78
N LEU A 46 3.96 15.86 -2.94
CA LEU A 46 4.80 16.29 -1.81
C LEU A 46 4.21 17.51 -1.12
N ALA A 47 3.66 18.47 -1.87
CA ALA A 47 3.04 19.66 -1.30
C ALA A 47 1.88 19.28 -0.36
N GLU A 48 1.02 18.36 -0.78
CA GLU A 48 -0.08 17.89 0.08
C GLU A 48 0.43 17.06 1.28
N CYS A 49 1.46 16.25 1.09
CA CYS A 49 2.09 15.53 2.20
C CYS A 49 2.63 16.49 3.27
N LYS A 50 3.30 17.55 2.85
CA LYS A 50 3.81 18.58 3.78
C LYS A 50 2.71 19.23 4.57
N GLU A 51 1.57 19.53 3.92
CA GLU A 51 0.41 20.11 4.59
C GLU A 51 -0.18 19.15 5.62
N ILE A 52 -0.31 17.88 5.29
CA ILE A 52 -0.80 16.85 6.22
C ILE A 52 0.14 16.74 7.43
N ARG A 53 1.47 16.74 7.20
CA ARG A 53 2.45 16.73 8.27
C ARG A 53 2.29 17.92 9.19
N ARG A 54 2.11 19.09 8.62
CA ARG A 54 1.98 20.33 9.41
C ARG A 54 0.68 20.36 10.21
N SER A 55 -0.44 19.96 9.61
CA SER A 55 -1.76 20.19 10.21
C SER A 55 -2.26 19.02 11.06
N SER A 56 -1.96 17.78 10.66
CA SER A 56 -2.58 16.59 11.26
C SER A 56 -1.57 15.64 11.94
N TYR A 57 -0.36 15.58 11.42
CA TYR A 57 0.66 14.64 11.92
C TYR A 57 2.01 15.32 12.08
N PRO A 58 2.12 16.32 12.98
CA PRO A 58 3.38 17.08 13.12
C PRO A 58 4.57 16.22 13.55
N ASP A 59 4.33 15.10 14.24
CA ASP A 59 5.39 14.18 14.67
C ASP A 59 5.59 13.00 13.72
N GLY A 60 4.87 12.99 12.60
CA GLY A 60 4.92 11.93 11.60
C GLY A 60 3.70 11.02 11.60
N LEU A 61 3.50 10.32 10.50
CA LEU A 61 2.41 9.35 10.37
C LEU A 61 2.84 8.03 11.04
N PRO A 62 2.11 7.56 12.06
CA PRO A 62 2.47 6.29 12.72
C PRO A 62 2.32 5.08 11.80
N ALA A 63 3.11 4.04 12.05
CA ALA A 63 2.98 2.77 11.36
C ALA A 63 1.54 2.23 11.48
N GLY A 64 1.04 1.66 10.41
CA GLY A 64 -0.32 1.11 10.36
C GLY A 64 -1.40 2.13 9.99
N LYS A 65 -1.07 3.40 9.93
CA LYS A 65 -1.99 4.48 9.56
C LYS A 65 -1.85 4.84 8.09
N ALA A 66 -2.83 5.55 7.55
CA ALA A 66 -2.84 5.96 6.15
C ALA A 66 -3.47 7.34 5.98
N VAL A 67 -3.00 8.08 4.97
CA VAL A 67 -3.54 9.37 4.55
C VAL A 67 -3.62 9.43 3.02
N ALA A 68 -4.52 10.25 2.48
CA ALA A 68 -4.71 10.37 1.05
C ALA A 68 -4.30 11.76 0.54
N THR A 69 -3.70 11.78 -0.65
CA THR A 69 -3.34 13.00 -1.39
C THR A 69 -3.79 12.89 -2.84
N THR A 70 -3.63 13.99 -3.58
CA THR A 70 -3.70 13.94 -5.04
C THR A 70 -2.68 12.93 -5.60
N ALA A 71 -2.96 12.39 -6.78
CA ALA A 71 -2.00 11.56 -7.51
C ALA A 71 -1.14 12.38 -8.48
N GLY A 72 -1.39 13.68 -8.61
CA GLY A 72 -0.63 14.52 -9.53
C GLY A 72 -0.71 14.02 -10.96
N ASP A 73 0.44 13.74 -11.56
CA ASP A 73 0.54 13.30 -12.96
C ASP A 73 0.40 11.78 -13.14
N LEU A 74 0.22 11.02 -12.07
CA LEU A 74 0.03 9.57 -12.16
C LEU A 74 -1.33 9.22 -12.81
N PRO A 75 -1.46 8.05 -13.46
CA PRO A 75 -2.73 7.62 -14.07
C PRO A 75 -3.73 7.09 -13.03
N ALA A 76 -3.90 7.83 -11.95
CA ALA A 76 -4.78 7.54 -10.84
C ALA A 76 -5.38 8.85 -10.33
N ARG A 77 -6.41 8.76 -9.49
CA ARG A 77 -7.06 9.93 -8.90
C ARG A 77 -6.41 10.32 -7.57
N TRP A 78 -5.97 9.33 -6.81
CA TRP A 78 -5.40 9.55 -5.48
C TRP A 78 -4.18 8.67 -5.23
N VAL A 79 -3.33 9.14 -4.33
CA VAL A 79 -2.31 8.31 -3.68
C VAL A 79 -2.71 8.17 -2.23
N ILE A 80 -2.72 6.93 -1.74
CA ILE A 80 -2.94 6.63 -0.32
C ILE A 80 -1.57 6.27 0.24
N HIS A 81 -1.08 7.07 1.19
CA HIS A 81 0.22 6.87 1.81
C HIS A 81 0.02 6.11 3.12
N THR A 82 0.68 4.98 3.27
CA THR A 82 0.65 4.20 4.50
C THR A 82 2.06 3.85 4.93
N VAL A 83 2.29 3.79 6.23
CA VAL A 83 3.61 3.52 6.80
C VAL A 83 3.62 2.10 7.34
N GLY A 84 4.35 1.23 6.66
CA GLY A 84 4.52 -0.14 7.12
C GLY A 84 5.47 -0.24 8.30
N PRO A 85 5.42 -1.34 9.06
CA PRO A 85 6.35 -1.56 10.15
C PRO A 85 7.75 -1.88 9.62
N VAL A 86 8.77 -1.48 10.39
CA VAL A 86 10.12 -2.01 10.22
C VAL A 86 10.12 -3.40 10.86
N TYR A 87 10.59 -4.40 10.13
CA TYR A 87 10.53 -5.78 10.59
C TYR A 87 11.36 -5.98 11.86
N SER A 88 10.75 -6.54 12.90
CA SER A 88 11.39 -6.80 14.20
C SER A 88 11.20 -8.24 14.67
N ALA A 89 10.57 -9.09 13.84
CA ALA A 89 10.20 -10.48 14.16
C ALA A 89 9.23 -10.59 15.35
N LYS A 90 8.47 -9.53 15.63
CA LYS A 90 7.44 -9.52 16.68
C LYS A 90 6.04 -9.62 16.07
N GLN A 91 5.10 -10.15 16.83
CA GLN A 91 3.72 -10.33 16.36
C GLN A 91 3.06 -9.00 15.97
N GLN A 92 3.40 -7.90 16.64
CA GLN A 92 2.86 -6.60 16.30
C GLN A 92 3.18 -6.16 14.86
N ASP A 93 4.25 -6.69 14.26
CA ASP A 93 4.59 -6.37 12.86
C ASP A 93 3.48 -6.83 11.93
N ALA A 94 2.94 -8.03 12.13
CA ALA A 94 1.85 -8.55 11.31
C ALA A 94 0.56 -7.72 11.52
N GLU A 95 0.29 -7.32 12.75
CA GLU A 95 -0.88 -6.49 13.05
C GLU A 95 -0.78 -5.12 12.38
N LEU A 96 0.40 -4.50 12.43
CA LEU A 96 0.64 -3.21 11.79
C LEU A 96 0.59 -3.32 10.26
N LEU A 97 1.17 -4.37 9.71
CA LEU A 97 1.13 -4.60 8.26
C LEU A 97 -0.31 -4.83 7.78
N ALA A 98 -1.09 -5.62 8.51
CA ALA A 98 -2.51 -5.81 8.20
C ALA A 98 -3.26 -4.47 8.26
N SER A 99 -2.99 -3.64 9.27
CA SER A 99 -3.60 -2.33 9.45
C SER A 99 -3.32 -1.41 8.26
N CYS A 100 -2.11 -1.45 7.68
CA CYS A 100 -1.79 -0.68 6.49
C CYS A 100 -2.78 -0.97 5.35
N HIS A 101 -3.12 -2.22 5.15
CA HIS A 101 -4.04 -2.63 4.08
C HIS A 101 -5.48 -2.24 4.42
N VAL A 102 -5.92 -2.51 5.65
CA VAL A 102 -7.29 -2.21 6.09
C VAL A 102 -7.54 -0.70 6.09
N GLU A 103 -6.62 0.09 6.62
CA GLU A 103 -6.78 1.55 6.67
C GLU A 103 -6.71 2.18 5.28
N SER A 104 -5.89 1.62 4.40
CA SER A 104 -5.85 2.08 3.00
C SER A 104 -7.17 1.80 2.29
N LEU A 105 -7.76 0.63 2.50
CA LEU A 105 -9.06 0.30 1.90
C LEU A 105 -10.18 1.15 2.50
N ARG A 106 -10.12 1.47 3.79
CA ARG A 106 -11.09 2.37 4.42
C ARG A 106 -11.06 3.76 3.79
N LEU A 107 -9.87 4.31 3.54
CA LEU A 107 -9.74 5.59 2.84
C LEU A 107 -10.24 5.48 1.40
N ALA A 108 -9.94 4.39 0.72
CA ALA A 108 -10.42 4.15 -0.64
C ALA A 108 -11.96 4.15 -0.68
N ASP A 109 -12.60 3.53 0.31
CA ASP A 109 -14.06 3.54 0.43
C ASP A 109 -14.58 4.97 0.62
N ASP A 110 -13.96 5.75 1.51
CA ASP A 110 -14.36 7.14 1.76
C ASP A 110 -14.22 8.00 0.48
N LEU A 111 -13.25 7.69 -0.37
CA LEU A 111 -13.02 8.41 -1.62
C LEU A 111 -13.89 7.89 -2.76
N GLY A 112 -14.57 6.78 -2.59
CA GLY A 112 -15.35 6.16 -3.66
C GLY A 112 -14.49 5.43 -4.69
N ALA A 113 -13.28 4.99 -4.34
CA ALA A 113 -12.40 4.26 -5.23
C ALA A 113 -12.91 2.83 -5.43
N GLU A 114 -12.96 2.37 -6.66
CA GLU A 114 -13.34 0.99 -6.99
C GLU A 114 -12.13 0.10 -7.27
N THR A 115 -11.02 0.70 -7.69
CA THR A 115 -9.79 -0.01 -8.02
C THR A 115 -8.63 0.58 -7.23
N VAL A 116 -7.85 -0.29 -6.57
CA VAL A 116 -6.73 0.09 -5.72
C VAL A 116 -5.53 -0.78 -6.05
N ALA A 117 -4.36 -0.16 -6.24
CA ALA A 117 -3.10 -0.88 -6.44
C ALA A 117 -2.23 -0.77 -5.20
N PHE A 118 -1.75 -1.89 -4.71
CA PHE A 118 -0.85 -1.99 -3.55
C PHE A 118 0.55 -2.45 -3.97
N PRO A 119 1.60 -1.90 -3.37
CA PRO A 119 2.93 -2.48 -3.45
C PRO A 119 3.08 -3.57 -2.37
N ALA A 120 4.20 -4.28 -2.36
CA ALA A 120 4.56 -5.19 -1.27
C ALA A 120 5.11 -4.37 -0.08
N ILE A 121 4.22 -3.87 0.75
CA ILE A 121 4.53 -2.98 1.87
C ILE A 121 5.53 -3.63 2.83
N SER A 122 6.51 -2.86 3.31
CA SER A 122 7.55 -3.24 4.27
C SER A 122 8.61 -4.23 3.76
N THR A 123 8.48 -4.77 2.54
CA THR A 123 9.38 -5.82 2.05
C THR A 123 10.67 -5.30 1.41
N GLY A 124 10.80 -3.99 1.26
CA GLY A 124 12.03 -3.35 0.79
C GLY A 124 12.98 -3.05 1.94
N ALA A 125 13.34 -1.78 2.11
CA ALA A 125 14.29 -1.32 3.13
C ALA A 125 13.88 -1.68 4.56
N TYR A 126 12.58 -1.84 4.84
CA TYR A 126 12.10 -2.21 6.17
C TYR A 126 12.28 -3.69 6.51
N GLY A 127 12.73 -4.49 5.54
CA GLY A 127 13.24 -5.83 5.79
C GLY A 127 12.23 -6.92 6.12
N TYR A 128 10.94 -6.67 5.92
CA TYR A 128 9.92 -7.69 6.17
C TYR A 128 10.09 -8.83 5.15
N PRO A 129 10.30 -10.09 5.59
CA PRO A 129 10.43 -11.19 4.65
C PRO A 129 9.16 -11.33 3.82
N ILE A 130 9.31 -11.41 2.51
CA ILE A 130 8.14 -11.42 1.62
C ILE A 130 7.27 -12.67 1.82
N ASP A 131 7.88 -13.79 2.18
CA ASP A 131 7.14 -15.04 2.47
C ASP A 131 6.21 -14.88 3.68
N GLU A 132 6.56 -14.00 4.61
CA GLU A 132 5.75 -13.71 5.80
C GLU A 132 4.78 -12.56 5.54
N ALA A 133 5.19 -11.58 4.73
CA ALA A 133 4.37 -10.40 4.42
C ALA A 133 3.18 -10.74 3.52
N ALA A 134 3.40 -11.57 2.50
CA ALA A 134 2.36 -11.89 1.51
C ALA A 134 1.09 -12.49 2.14
N PRO A 135 1.17 -13.49 3.03
CA PRO A 135 -0.04 -14.02 3.68
C PRO A 135 -0.79 -12.96 4.49
N VAL A 136 -0.07 -12.09 5.19
CA VAL A 136 -0.68 -11.01 5.98
C VAL A 136 -1.44 -10.05 5.07
N ALA A 137 -0.80 -9.60 3.98
CA ALA A 137 -1.40 -8.66 3.02
C ALA A 137 -2.64 -9.26 2.35
N ILE A 138 -2.53 -10.47 1.84
CA ILE A 138 -3.64 -11.15 1.13
C ILE A 138 -4.83 -11.36 2.07
N ARG A 139 -4.56 -11.86 3.28
CA ARG A 139 -5.62 -12.11 4.25
C ARG A 139 -6.30 -10.83 4.69
N ALA A 140 -5.53 -9.77 4.94
CA ALA A 140 -6.08 -8.49 5.34
C ALA A 140 -7.03 -7.92 4.28
N VAL A 141 -6.66 -8.00 3.02
CA VAL A 141 -7.52 -7.55 1.91
C VAL A 141 -8.75 -8.45 1.75
N ARG A 142 -8.55 -9.76 1.84
CA ARG A 142 -9.65 -10.72 1.65
C ARG A 142 -10.71 -10.59 2.76
N ASP A 143 -10.29 -10.32 3.99
CA ASP A 143 -11.19 -10.22 5.14
C ASP A 143 -11.72 -8.81 5.37
N ALA A 144 -11.23 -7.81 4.64
CA ALA A 144 -11.66 -6.43 4.81
C ALA A 144 -13.12 -6.24 4.42
N ASP A 145 -13.84 -5.48 5.26
CA ASP A 145 -15.16 -5.01 4.91
C ASP A 145 -15.00 -3.74 4.07
N THR A 146 -15.05 -3.90 2.77
CA THR A 146 -14.78 -2.81 1.82
C THR A 146 -15.68 -2.90 0.59
N SER A 147 -16.01 -1.74 0.02
CA SER A 147 -16.72 -1.62 -1.25
C SER A 147 -15.78 -1.56 -2.45
N VAL A 148 -14.45 -1.59 -2.24
CA VAL A 148 -13.49 -1.69 -3.33
C VAL A 148 -13.73 -2.98 -4.12
N GLY A 149 -13.87 -2.88 -5.44
CA GLY A 149 -14.17 -4.02 -6.31
C GLY A 149 -12.95 -4.80 -6.73
N GLU A 150 -11.81 -4.13 -6.93
CA GLU A 150 -10.58 -4.77 -7.38
C GLU A 150 -9.37 -4.23 -6.64
N VAL A 151 -8.55 -5.14 -6.12
CA VAL A 151 -7.26 -4.85 -5.51
C VAL A 151 -6.17 -5.50 -6.36
N ARG A 152 -5.24 -4.71 -6.86
CA ARG A 152 -4.07 -5.20 -7.59
C ARG A 152 -2.85 -5.11 -6.69
N PHE A 153 -2.19 -6.23 -6.44
CA PHE A 153 -0.85 -6.20 -5.87
C PHE A 153 0.13 -6.12 -7.02
N VAL A 154 0.81 -4.99 -7.15
CA VAL A 154 1.76 -4.73 -8.23
C VAL A 154 3.15 -4.93 -7.67
N LEU A 155 3.78 -6.01 -8.08
CA LEU A 155 5.00 -6.52 -7.49
C LEU A 155 6.19 -6.19 -8.39
N PHE A 156 7.25 -5.70 -7.79
CA PHE A 156 8.46 -5.34 -8.51
C PHE A 156 9.37 -6.56 -8.57
N GLY A 157 9.28 -7.29 -9.68
CA GLY A 157 10.11 -8.46 -9.93
C GLY A 157 9.42 -9.79 -9.61
N ARG A 158 9.93 -10.82 -10.26
CA ARG A 158 9.35 -12.17 -10.23
C ARG A 158 9.49 -12.84 -8.86
N SER A 159 10.55 -12.52 -8.11
CA SER A 159 10.79 -13.09 -6.79
C SER A 159 9.70 -12.72 -5.78
N ALA A 160 9.03 -11.59 -5.98
CA ALA A 160 7.93 -11.17 -5.13
C ALA A 160 6.60 -11.85 -5.52
N LEU A 161 6.43 -12.20 -6.78
CA LEU A 161 5.18 -12.76 -7.29
C LEU A 161 4.87 -14.13 -6.71
N GLY A 162 5.86 -15.03 -6.62
CA GLY A 162 5.69 -16.39 -6.11
C GLY A 162 5.06 -16.45 -4.71
N PRO A 163 5.62 -15.74 -3.72
CA PRO A 163 5.02 -15.71 -2.37
C PRO A 163 3.58 -15.21 -2.35
N PHE A 164 3.25 -14.21 -3.16
CA PHE A 164 1.88 -13.71 -3.26
C PHE A 164 0.94 -14.71 -3.94
N GLU A 165 1.39 -15.37 -4.99
CA GLU A 165 0.61 -16.44 -5.65
C GLU A 165 0.31 -17.58 -4.68
N LYS A 166 1.30 -18.00 -3.91
CA LYS A 166 1.15 -19.05 -2.89
C LYS A 166 0.14 -18.62 -1.83
N ALA A 167 0.28 -17.40 -1.30
CA ALA A 167 -0.61 -16.86 -0.27
C ALA A 167 -2.05 -16.78 -0.77
N LEU A 168 -2.26 -16.30 -1.98
CA LEU A 168 -3.59 -16.19 -2.57
C LEU A 168 -4.23 -17.58 -2.74
N GLY A 169 -3.47 -18.56 -3.22
CA GLY A 169 -3.94 -19.93 -3.38
C GLY A 169 -4.34 -20.55 -2.04
N GLU A 170 -3.57 -20.32 -0.99
CA GLU A 170 -3.87 -20.85 0.34
C GLU A 170 -5.15 -20.24 0.91
N VAL A 171 -5.36 -18.94 0.78
CA VAL A 171 -6.56 -18.25 1.25
C VAL A 171 -7.79 -18.73 0.49
N ASP A 172 -7.70 -18.90 -0.82
CA ASP A 172 -8.81 -19.35 -1.64
C ASP A 172 -9.19 -20.80 -1.34
N ARG A 173 -8.21 -21.67 -1.03
CA ARG A 173 -8.47 -23.06 -0.66
C ARG A 173 -9.09 -23.20 0.73
N ALA A 174 -8.85 -22.25 1.63
CA ALA A 174 -9.39 -22.28 3.01
C ALA A 174 -10.86 -21.88 3.09
N ARG A 175 -11.50 -21.54 1.98
CA ARG A 175 -12.90 -21.11 1.93
C ARG A 175 -13.87 -22.25 1.70
#